data_6065911f614a54ecca84eda8827c8793
#
_entry.id   6065911f614a54ecca84eda8827c8793
#
_cell.length_a   1.000
_cell.length_b   1.000
_cell.length_c   1.000
_cell.angle_alpha   90.00
_cell.angle_beta   90.00
_cell.angle_gamma   90.00
#
_symmetry.space_group_name_H-M   'P 1'
#
loop_
_entity.id
_entity.type
_entity.pdbx_description
1 polymer ?
#
loop_
_entity_poly.entity_id
_entity_poly.type
_entity_poly.pdbx_seq_one_letter_code
_entity_poly.pdbx_strand_id
1 'polypeptide(L)'
;TNISSTIELDGDHYVINGEKWWASGVGHPNCKFLIFMGVSNPDSPKHQRQSQIIVPYDSPGIKLKRYLTVYGADHAPHGHGHLEFKNVRVPKENIILGEGRGFEIAQGRLGPGRIHHCMRIIGLAERALELLCKRSLNRKAFGKPLAELGGNYDVIANCRIDLEMARLS
;
A
#
# COMPACT_ATOMS: atom_id res chain seq x y z
N THR A 1 2.20 -14.58 -2.28
CA THR A 1 2.29 -16.04 -1.97
C THR A 1 3.71 -16.55 -1.75
N ASN A 2 4.75 -15.79 -2.08
CA ASN A 2 6.15 -16.13 -1.80
C ASN A 2 6.63 -15.45 -0.51
N ILE A 3 6.04 -15.86 0.62
CA ILE A 3 6.36 -15.36 1.96
C ILE A 3 7.16 -16.46 2.67
N SER A 4 8.29 -16.09 3.28
CA SER A 4 9.16 -16.98 4.05
C SER A 4 8.99 -16.86 5.57
N SER A 5 8.37 -15.78 6.05
CA SER A 5 8.09 -15.61 7.47
C SER A 5 7.04 -16.60 7.94
N THR A 6 7.17 -17.13 9.16
CA THR A 6 6.32 -18.18 9.71
C THR A 6 5.44 -17.70 10.84
N ILE A 7 4.32 -18.40 11.03
CA ILE A 7 3.39 -18.29 12.16
C ILE A 7 3.13 -19.72 12.62
N GLU A 8 3.68 -20.16 13.72
CA GLU A 8 3.59 -21.54 14.22
C GLU A 8 2.82 -21.60 15.53
N LEU A 9 1.82 -22.49 15.63
CA LEU A 9 1.05 -22.66 16.84
C LEU A 9 1.88 -23.40 17.89
N ASP A 10 1.97 -22.83 19.09
CA ASP A 10 2.63 -23.44 20.27
C ASP A 10 1.73 -23.25 21.49
N GLY A 11 0.93 -24.27 21.77
CA GLY A 11 -0.07 -24.26 22.84
C GLY A 11 -1.14 -23.19 22.59
N ASP A 12 -1.24 -22.22 23.50
CA ASP A 12 -2.20 -21.10 23.43
C ASP A 12 -1.64 -19.85 22.75
N HIS A 13 -0.47 -19.96 22.10
CA HIS A 13 0.19 -18.85 21.46
C HIS A 13 0.62 -19.23 20.04
N TYR A 14 0.78 -18.21 19.19
CA TYR A 14 1.54 -18.32 17.97
C TYR A 14 2.94 -17.76 18.18
N VAL A 15 3.92 -18.46 17.63
CA VAL A 15 5.32 -18.04 17.56
C VAL A 15 5.61 -17.53 16.15
N ILE A 16 6.08 -16.30 16.05
CA ILE A 16 6.30 -15.61 14.79
C ILE A 16 7.79 -15.43 14.56
N ASN A 17 8.26 -15.83 13.36
CA ASN A 17 9.65 -15.67 12.94
C ASN A 17 9.74 -15.15 11.52
N GLY A 18 10.81 -14.36 11.26
CA GLY A 18 11.15 -13.87 9.92
C GLY A 18 11.39 -12.39 9.84
N GLU A 19 11.36 -11.85 8.64
CA GLU A 19 11.58 -10.43 8.39
C GLU A 19 10.46 -9.85 7.53
N LYS A 20 10.18 -8.55 7.73
CA LYS A 20 9.28 -7.75 6.90
C LYS A 20 9.97 -6.51 6.42
N TRP A 21 9.85 -6.27 5.15
CA TRP A 21 10.43 -5.14 4.45
C TRP A 21 9.34 -4.22 3.91
N TRP A 22 9.60 -2.93 3.88
CA TRP A 22 8.63 -1.91 3.48
C TRP A 22 7.37 -1.88 4.36
N ALA A 23 7.55 -2.11 5.67
CA ALA A 23 6.47 -1.96 6.63
C ALA A 23 6.17 -0.47 6.85
N SER A 24 5.16 0.03 6.14
CA SER A 24 4.79 1.45 6.18
C SER A 24 4.06 1.79 7.47
N GLY A 25 4.41 2.94 8.07
CA GLY A 25 3.75 3.45 9.27
C GLY A 25 4.37 3.01 10.58
N VAL A 26 5.35 2.11 10.57
CA VAL A 26 5.97 1.60 11.81
C VAL A 26 6.76 2.66 12.59
N GLY A 27 7.14 3.77 11.97
CA GLY A 27 7.78 4.90 12.63
C GLY A 27 6.83 5.85 13.32
N HIS A 28 5.53 5.71 13.12
CA HIS A 28 4.57 6.63 13.71
C HIS A 28 4.48 6.43 15.23
N PRO A 29 4.52 7.50 16.06
CA PRO A 29 4.49 7.40 17.52
C PRO A 29 3.25 6.65 18.06
N ASN A 30 2.16 6.69 17.31
CA ASN A 30 0.91 6.01 17.67
C ASN A 30 0.78 4.59 17.05
N CYS A 31 1.84 4.03 16.46
CA CYS A 31 1.82 2.65 16.00
C CYS A 31 1.78 1.72 17.22
N LYS A 32 0.64 1.05 17.44
CA LYS A 32 0.41 0.17 18.60
C LYS A 32 0.46 -1.31 18.24
N PHE A 33 0.18 -1.66 17.01
CA PHE A 33 0.18 -3.04 16.55
C PHE A 33 0.55 -3.14 15.07
N LEU A 34 0.93 -4.33 14.68
CA LEU A 34 1.24 -4.71 13.31
C LEU A 34 0.24 -5.77 12.86
N ILE A 35 -0.15 -5.75 11.59
CA ILE A 35 -0.83 -6.88 10.95
C ILE A 35 0.27 -7.67 10.23
N PHE A 36 0.60 -8.82 10.78
CA PHE A 36 1.65 -9.69 10.25
C PHE A 36 1.02 -10.79 9.41
N MET A 37 1.57 -11.01 8.22
CA MET A 37 1.19 -12.12 7.34
C MET A 37 2.37 -13.09 7.22
N GLY A 38 2.15 -14.35 7.55
CA GLY A 38 3.18 -15.39 7.51
C GLY A 38 2.60 -16.74 7.06
N VAL A 39 3.48 -17.69 6.82
CA VAL A 39 3.11 -19.08 6.50
C VAL A 39 2.77 -19.79 7.79
N SER A 40 1.55 -20.33 7.87
CA SER A 40 1.11 -21.21 8.97
C SER A 40 0.92 -22.66 8.53
N ASN A 41 0.51 -22.87 7.27
CA ASN A 41 0.15 -24.18 6.74
C ASN A 41 0.91 -24.45 5.44
N PRO A 42 2.22 -24.80 5.49
CA PRO A 42 3.06 -24.91 4.30
C PRO A 42 2.59 -25.99 3.31
N ASP A 43 1.96 -27.05 3.80
CA ASP A 43 1.50 -28.18 2.99
C ASP A 43 0.12 -27.97 2.35
N SER A 44 -0.57 -26.89 2.72
CA SER A 44 -1.88 -26.54 2.18
C SER A 44 -1.79 -26.02 0.73
N PRO A 45 -2.92 -25.95 0.00
CA PRO A 45 -2.97 -25.31 -1.31
C PRO A 45 -2.45 -23.86 -1.25
N LYS A 46 -1.82 -23.41 -2.33
CA LYS A 46 -1.07 -22.13 -2.43
C LYS A 46 -1.72 -20.92 -1.74
N HIS A 47 -3.04 -20.77 -1.84
CA HIS A 47 -3.77 -19.64 -1.28
C HIS A 47 -4.29 -19.85 0.14
N GLN A 48 -4.01 -21.00 0.75
CA GLN A 48 -4.38 -21.38 2.11
C GLN A 48 -3.15 -21.59 3.02
N ARG A 49 -1.96 -21.22 2.55
CA ARG A 49 -0.71 -21.39 3.31
C ARG A 49 -0.46 -20.27 4.30
N GLN A 50 -1.02 -19.09 4.06
CA GLN A 50 -0.74 -17.88 4.84
C GLN A 50 -1.89 -17.55 5.77
N SER A 51 -1.53 -17.06 6.95
CA SER A 51 -2.43 -16.48 7.92
C SER A 51 -2.07 -15.02 8.18
N GLN A 52 -3.01 -14.26 8.72
CA GLN A 52 -2.75 -12.92 9.23
C GLN A 52 -3.04 -12.86 10.72
N ILE A 53 -2.18 -12.18 11.48
CA ILE A 53 -2.26 -12.10 12.93
C ILE A 53 -1.94 -10.68 13.40
N ILE A 54 -2.65 -10.22 14.43
CA ILE A 54 -2.37 -8.94 15.09
C ILE A 54 -1.21 -9.14 16.08
N VAL A 55 -0.17 -8.34 15.94
CA VAL A 55 1.02 -8.38 16.79
C VAL A 55 1.17 -7.04 17.48
N PRO A 56 1.06 -6.94 18.82
CA PRO A 56 1.40 -5.70 19.51
C PRO A 56 2.83 -5.26 19.19
N TYR A 57 3.03 -3.96 18.93
CA TYR A 57 4.32 -3.49 18.41
C TYR A 57 5.45 -3.56 19.45
N ASP A 58 5.09 -3.54 20.72
CA ASP A 58 6.01 -3.65 21.85
C ASP A 58 6.30 -5.11 22.26
N SER A 59 5.83 -6.11 21.50
CA SER A 59 6.09 -7.51 21.79
C SER A 59 7.59 -7.82 21.79
N PRO A 60 8.08 -8.56 22.78
CA PRO A 60 9.47 -9.02 22.80
C PRO A 60 9.83 -9.79 21.52
N GLY A 61 11.03 -9.55 21.00
CA GLY A 61 11.51 -10.20 19.78
C GLY A 61 11.26 -9.42 18.49
N ILE A 62 10.56 -8.29 18.53
CA ILE A 62 10.45 -7.37 17.40
C ILE A 62 11.62 -6.39 17.42
N LYS A 63 12.29 -6.25 16.28
CA LYS A 63 13.38 -5.30 16.10
C LYS A 63 13.20 -4.50 14.82
N LEU A 64 13.14 -3.19 14.92
CA LEU A 64 13.30 -2.30 13.79
C LEU A 64 14.79 -2.23 13.42
N LYS A 65 15.17 -2.81 12.29
CA LYS A 65 16.57 -2.85 11.80
C LYS A 65 16.98 -1.50 11.22
N ARG A 66 16.11 -0.90 10.40
CA ARG A 66 16.35 0.40 9.77
C ARG A 66 15.06 0.97 9.16
N TYR A 67 15.05 2.25 8.91
CA TYR A 67 14.11 2.89 8.00
C TYR A 67 14.63 2.83 6.56
N LEU A 68 13.70 2.76 5.62
CA LEU A 68 13.95 2.71 4.19
C LEU A 68 13.58 4.06 3.56
N THR A 69 14.35 4.48 2.58
CA THR A 69 14.11 5.71 1.85
C THR A 69 13.49 5.43 0.47
N VAL A 70 12.65 6.34 0.00
CA VAL A 70 12.06 6.34 -1.34
C VAL A 70 12.61 7.56 -2.08
N TYR A 71 13.43 7.36 -3.10
CA TYR A 71 14.14 8.44 -3.81
C TYR A 71 14.85 9.43 -2.87
N GLY A 72 15.45 8.92 -1.79
CA GLY A 72 16.17 9.71 -0.80
C GLY A 72 15.31 10.32 0.31
N ALA A 73 13.99 10.24 0.24
CA ALA A 73 13.08 10.69 1.30
C ALA A 73 12.73 9.56 2.27
N ASP A 74 12.81 9.81 3.57
CA ASP A 74 12.50 8.82 4.62
C ASP A 74 11.03 8.76 5.01
N HIS A 75 10.21 9.70 4.52
CA HIS A 75 8.78 9.84 4.81
C HIS A 75 8.44 9.89 6.31
N ALA A 76 9.33 10.48 7.12
CA ALA A 76 9.06 10.70 8.55
C ALA A 76 7.76 11.49 8.77
N PRO A 77 7.03 11.29 9.89
CA PRO A 77 7.31 10.36 10.98
C PRO A 77 6.86 8.92 10.73
N HIS A 78 6.09 8.65 9.69
CA HIS A 78 5.51 7.33 9.42
C HIS A 78 6.59 6.31 9.02
N GLY A 79 7.43 6.69 8.07
CA GLY A 79 8.51 5.90 7.55
C GLY A 79 8.10 4.56 6.91
N HIS A 80 9.09 3.87 6.41
CA HIS A 80 8.96 2.49 5.93
C HIS A 80 10.05 1.66 6.62
N GLY A 81 9.66 0.69 7.45
CA GLY A 81 10.60 -0.06 8.26
C GLY A 81 11.00 -1.39 7.66
N HIS A 82 12.21 -1.81 8.01
CA HIS A 82 12.66 -3.18 7.90
C HIS A 82 12.64 -3.78 9.31
N LEU A 83 11.73 -4.72 9.53
CA LEU A 83 11.47 -5.36 10.81
C LEU A 83 11.99 -6.80 10.82
N GLU A 84 12.57 -7.20 11.94
CA GLU A 84 12.93 -8.57 12.26
C GLU A 84 12.02 -9.07 13.39
N PHE A 85 11.58 -10.32 13.28
CA PHE A 85 10.78 -11.03 14.28
C PHE A 85 11.51 -12.29 14.69
N LYS A 86 11.84 -12.41 15.97
CA LYS A 86 12.52 -13.57 16.56
C LYS A 86 11.72 -14.12 17.72
N ASN A 87 11.09 -15.27 17.52
CA ASN A 87 10.29 -15.97 18.52
C ASN A 87 9.25 -15.05 19.21
N VAL A 88 8.62 -14.18 18.41
CA VAL A 88 7.59 -13.28 18.92
C VAL A 88 6.35 -14.09 19.24
N ARG A 89 5.96 -14.10 20.51
CA ARG A 89 4.80 -14.84 21.00
C ARG A 89 3.60 -13.93 21.12
N VAL A 90 2.48 -14.35 20.54
CA VAL A 90 1.20 -13.64 20.62
C VAL A 90 0.07 -14.65 20.93
N PRO A 91 -0.97 -14.23 21.66
CA PRO A 91 -2.11 -15.08 21.95
C PRO A 91 -2.78 -15.61 20.68
N LYS A 92 -3.29 -16.82 20.69
CA LYS A 92 -3.94 -17.43 19.52
C LYS A 92 -5.18 -16.68 19.04
N GLU A 93 -5.83 -15.95 19.93
CA GLU A 93 -7.00 -15.12 19.63
C GLU A 93 -6.69 -13.95 18.71
N ASN A 94 -5.42 -13.59 18.57
CA ASN A 94 -4.98 -12.51 17.69
C ASN A 94 -5.01 -12.90 16.20
N ILE A 95 -5.24 -14.18 15.86
CA ILE A 95 -5.39 -14.62 14.46
C ILE A 95 -6.65 -14.01 13.84
N ILE A 96 -6.52 -13.51 12.63
CA ILE A 96 -7.64 -12.84 11.92
C ILE A 96 -8.36 -13.89 11.06
N LEU A 97 -9.67 -14.06 11.26
CA LEU A 97 -10.55 -15.00 10.56
C LEU A 97 -10.16 -16.50 10.65
N GLY A 98 -9.05 -16.83 11.28
CA GLY A 98 -8.54 -18.21 11.40
C GLY A 98 -7.36 -18.50 10.47
N GLU A 99 -6.76 -19.67 10.67
CA GLU A 99 -5.59 -20.12 9.90
C GLU A 99 -5.89 -20.34 8.43
N GLY A 100 -4.89 -20.11 7.59
CA GLY A 100 -4.96 -20.34 6.14
C GLY A 100 -5.77 -19.29 5.37
N ARG A 101 -6.35 -18.30 6.03
CA ARG A 101 -7.21 -17.29 5.40
C ARG A 101 -6.51 -15.96 5.10
N GLY A 102 -5.18 -15.91 5.24
CA GLY A 102 -4.41 -14.69 5.01
C GLY A 102 -4.52 -14.13 3.60
N PHE A 103 -4.58 -14.98 2.58
CA PHE A 103 -4.77 -14.55 1.20
C PHE A 103 -6.18 -13.97 0.96
N GLU A 104 -7.22 -14.60 1.51
CA GLU A 104 -8.61 -14.13 1.45
C GLU A 104 -8.73 -12.72 2.06
N ILE A 105 -8.17 -12.53 3.26
CA ILE A 105 -8.15 -11.22 3.94
C ILE A 105 -7.47 -10.17 3.06
N ALA A 106 -6.30 -10.52 2.50
CA ALA A 106 -5.57 -9.61 1.62
C ALA A 106 -6.38 -9.21 0.38
N GLN A 107 -7.08 -10.15 -0.26
CA GLN A 107 -7.92 -9.85 -1.43
C GLN A 107 -9.13 -9.00 -1.06
N GLY A 108 -9.81 -9.30 0.06
CA GLY A 108 -10.93 -8.49 0.54
C GLY A 108 -10.55 -7.03 0.81
N ARG A 109 -9.36 -6.81 1.37
CA ARG A 109 -8.82 -5.45 1.62
C ARG A 109 -8.37 -4.77 0.32
N LEU A 110 -7.75 -5.49 -0.61
CA LEU A 110 -7.17 -4.91 -1.82
C LEU A 110 -8.21 -4.55 -2.89
N GLY A 111 -9.37 -5.20 -2.92
CA GLY A 111 -10.46 -4.87 -3.85
C GLY A 111 -10.84 -3.39 -3.79
N PRO A 112 -11.37 -2.90 -2.67
CA PRO A 112 -11.69 -1.48 -2.48
C PRO A 112 -10.48 -0.56 -2.65
N GLY A 113 -9.28 -1.02 -2.24
CA GLY A 113 -8.04 -0.28 -2.41
C GLY A 113 -7.69 0.00 -3.86
N ARG A 114 -7.91 -0.94 -4.78
CA ARG A 114 -7.68 -0.77 -6.22
C ARG A 114 -8.60 0.29 -6.81
N ILE A 115 -9.90 0.22 -6.50
CA ILE A 115 -10.88 1.22 -6.93
C ILE A 115 -10.51 2.60 -6.40
N HIS A 116 -10.14 2.70 -5.12
CA HIS A 116 -9.69 3.97 -4.53
C HIS A 116 -8.48 4.56 -5.27
N HIS A 117 -7.50 3.75 -5.67
CA HIS A 117 -6.36 4.22 -6.46
C HIS A 117 -6.77 4.73 -7.84
N CYS A 118 -7.69 4.06 -8.53
CA CYS A 118 -8.22 4.51 -9.82
C CYS A 118 -8.89 5.88 -9.67
N MET A 119 -9.76 6.05 -8.67
CA MET A 119 -10.45 7.31 -8.41
C MET A 119 -9.48 8.46 -8.07
N ARG A 120 -8.43 8.19 -7.31
CA ARG A 120 -7.40 9.19 -7.00
C ARG A 120 -6.64 9.64 -8.24
N ILE A 121 -6.29 8.71 -9.13
CA ILE A 121 -5.57 9.02 -10.37
C ILE A 121 -6.46 9.88 -11.28
N ILE A 122 -7.73 9.55 -11.43
CA ILE A 122 -8.70 10.35 -12.19
C ILE A 122 -8.80 11.77 -11.61
N GLY A 123 -8.95 11.90 -10.30
CA GLY A 123 -9.01 13.22 -9.65
C GLY A 123 -7.73 14.05 -9.85
N LEU A 124 -6.56 13.41 -9.82
CA LEU A 124 -5.27 14.07 -10.10
C LEU A 124 -5.19 14.54 -11.56
N ALA A 125 -5.63 13.71 -12.50
CA ALA A 125 -5.64 14.03 -13.93
C ALA A 125 -6.65 15.15 -14.25
N GLU A 126 -7.82 15.17 -13.63
CA GLU A 126 -8.79 16.28 -13.71
C GLU A 126 -8.14 17.60 -13.28
N ARG A 127 -7.46 17.59 -12.15
CA ARG A 127 -6.77 18.78 -11.65
C ARG A 127 -5.65 19.23 -12.58
N ALA A 128 -4.90 18.29 -13.15
CA ALA A 128 -3.85 18.59 -14.13
C ALA A 128 -4.43 19.23 -15.39
N LEU A 129 -5.53 18.71 -15.92
CA LEU A 129 -6.22 19.26 -17.09
C LEU A 129 -6.78 20.67 -16.81
N GLU A 130 -7.36 20.90 -15.64
CA GLU A 130 -7.82 22.23 -15.22
C GLU A 130 -6.66 23.24 -15.22
N LEU A 131 -5.52 22.86 -14.65
CA LEU A 131 -4.33 23.72 -14.60
C LEU A 131 -3.75 23.94 -16.01
N LEU A 132 -3.77 22.93 -16.87
CA LEU A 132 -3.37 23.05 -18.27
C LEU A 132 -4.22 24.09 -19.00
N CYS A 133 -5.55 24.00 -18.88
CA CYS A 133 -6.48 24.96 -19.48
C CYS A 133 -6.22 26.38 -18.96
N LYS A 134 -6.14 26.57 -17.64
CA LYS A 134 -5.81 27.87 -17.03
C LYS A 134 -4.48 28.44 -17.52
N ARG A 135 -3.46 27.60 -17.60
CA ARG A 135 -2.14 28.00 -18.12
C ARG A 135 -2.20 28.41 -19.57
N SER A 136 -2.92 27.66 -20.40
CA SER A 136 -3.06 27.90 -21.84
C SER A 136 -3.76 29.24 -22.12
N LEU A 137 -4.71 29.64 -21.30
CA LEU A 137 -5.40 30.93 -21.43
C LEU A 137 -4.51 32.11 -20.94
N ASN A 138 -3.74 31.91 -19.88
CA ASN A 138 -3.00 32.99 -19.25
C ASN A 138 -1.61 33.23 -19.87
N ARG A 139 -0.96 32.19 -20.42
CA ARG A 139 0.37 32.32 -21.02
C ARG A 139 0.27 32.74 -22.48
N LYS A 140 0.95 33.82 -22.83
CA LYS A 140 1.09 34.29 -24.22
C LYS A 140 2.45 33.90 -24.80
N ALA A 141 2.44 33.50 -26.07
CA ALA A 141 3.62 33.33 -26.93
C ALA A 141 3.25 33.80 -28.33
N PHE A 142 4.20 34.40 -29.05
CA PHE A 142 3.97 34.95 -30.40
C PHE A 142 2.76 35.91 -30.45
N GLY A 143 2.54 36.68 -29.38
CA GLY A 143 1.45 37.66 -29.29
C GLY A 143 0.06 37.09 -28.97
N LYS A 144 -0.09 35.80 -28.83
CA LYS A 144 -1.39 35.10 -28.56
C LYS A 144 -1.34 34.21 -27.33
N PRO A 145 -2.49 33.93 -26.68
CA PRO A 145 -2.60 32.88 -25.68
C PRO A 145 -2.15 31.52 -26.24
N LEU A 146 -1.55 30.67 -25.43
CA LEU A 146 -1.19 29.31 -25.86
C LEU A 146 -2.40 28.52 -26.36
N ALA A 147 -3.58 28.77 -25.78
CA ALA A 147 -4.84 28.15 -26.21
C ALA A 147 -5.17 28.43 -27.69
N GLU A 148 -4.71 29.52 -28.25
CA GLU A 148 -4.97 29.89 -29.66
C GLU A 148 -3.88 29.39 -30.62
N LEU A 149 -2.85 28.71 -30.11
CA LEU A 149 -1.80 28.10 -30.94
C LEU A 149 -2.22 26.69 -31.31
N GLY A 150 -2.14 26.36 -32.60
CA GLY A 150 -2.58 25.08 -33.15
C GLY A 150 -1.97 23.87 -32.45
N GLY A 151 -2.74 22.78 -32.34
CA GLY A 151 -2.36 21.54 -31.68
C GLY A 151 -2.68 21.48 -30.18
N ASN A 152 -2.78 22.62 -29.49
CA ASN A 152 -3.15 22.63 -28.06
C ASN A 152 -4.60 22.22 -27.80
N TYR A 153 -5.50 22.52 -28.73
CA TYR A 153 -6.90 22.09 -28.64
C TYR A 153 -7.04 20.56 -28.69
N ASP A 154 -6.29 19.93 -29.60
CA ASP A 154 -6.32 18.47 -29.75
C ASP A 154 -5.78 17.77 -28.50
N VAL A 155 -4.72 18.30 -27.89
CA VAL A 155 -4.19 17.79 -26.64
C VAL A 155 -5.24 17.87 -25.51
N ILE A 156 -5.88 19.03 -25.37
CA ILE A 156 -6.92 19.23 -24.32
C ILE A 156 -8.13 18.32 -24.57
N ALA A 157 -8.58 18.22 -25.83
CA ALA A 157 -9.71 17.38 -26.20
C ALA A 157 -9.42 15.90 -25.94
N ASN A 158 -8.25 15.42 -26.37
CA ASN A 158 -7.84 14.02 -26.14
C ASN A 158 -7.72 13.72 -24.64
N CYS A 159 -7.10 14.60 -23.85
CA CYS A 159 -7.05 14.43 -22.39
C CYS A 159 -8.45 14.33 -21.76
N ARG A 160 -9.43 15.14 -22.24
CA ARG A 160 -10.81 15.05 -21.75
C ARG A 160 -11.46 13.73 -22.12
N ILE A 161 -11.29 13.29 -23.37
CA ILE A 161 -11.83 12.00 -23.85
C ILE A 161 -11.25 10.84 -23.01
N ASP A 162 -9.94 10.79 -22.84
CA ASP A 162 -9.27 9.74 -22.09
C ASP A 162 -9.72 9.70 -20.63
N LEU A 163 -9.91 10.86 -20.01
CA LEU A 163 -10.41 10.97 -18.63
C LEU A 163 -11.85 10.45 -18.50
N GLU A 164 -12.74 10.77 -19.44
CA GLU A 164 -14.12 10.25 -19.41
C GLU A 164 -14.14 8.74 -19.66
N MET A 165 -13.34 8.24 -20.59
CA MET A 165 -13.20 6.80 -20.83
C MET A 165 -12.68 6.08 -19.59
N ALA A 166 -11.64 6.59 -18.95
CA ALA A 166 -11.09 6.01 -17.73
C ALA A 166 -12.06 6.04 -16.53
N ARG A 167 -12.96 7.03 -16.49
CA ARG A 167 -13.99 7.15 -15.44
C ARG A 167 -15.10 6.11 -15.59
N LEU A 168 -15.41 5.72 -16.83
CA LEU A 168 -16.48 4.79 -17.16
C LEU A 168 -16.03 3.32 -17.19
N SER A 169 -14.71 3.05 -17.12
CA SER A 169 -14.11 1.71 -17.11
C SER A 169 -14.09 1.11 -15.71
#